data_b033837d11d9202f5fcab0c510ab13bd
#
_entry.id   b033837d11d9202f5fcab0c510ab13bd
#
_cell.length_a   1.000
_cell.length_b   1.000
_cell.length_c   1.000
_cell.angle_alpha   90.00
_cell.angle_beta   90.00
_cell.angle_gamma   90.00
#
_symmetry.space_group_name_H-M   'P 1'
#
loop_
_entity.id
_entity.type
_entity.pdbx_description
1 polymer ?
#
loop_
_entity_poly.entity_id
_entity_poly.type
_entity_poly.pdbx_seq_one_letter_code
_entity_poly.pdbx_strand_id
1 'polypeptide(L)'
;MDVNKIRVRLRGYDIELVDQAAKSIVAAVKKTGAKISGPIPLPTKINRVTVLRSVHVNIKSREQFEMRTHKRLIDIEPVEGTLESMMKLELAAGVDVDIKQY
;
A
#
# COMPACT_ATOMS: atom_id res chain seq x y z
N MET A 1 -5.07 3.15 -30.63
CA MET A 1 -4.90 4.17 -29.60
C MET A 1 -4.88 3.53 -28.25
N ASP A 2 -3.76 3.61 -27.61
CA ASP A 2 -3.54 2.87 -26.40
C ASP A 2 -4.08 3.62 -25.21
N VAL A 3 -5.00 2.97 -24.49
CA VAL A 3 -5.45 3.50 -23.23
C VAL A 3 -4.46 3.05 -22.18
N ASN A 4 -3.59 3.95 -21.77
CA ASN A 4 -2.68 3.65 -20.71
C ASN A 4 -3.44 3.68 -19.39
N LYS A 5 -3.28 2.63 -18.62
CA LYS A 5 -3.81 2.56 -17.27
C LYS A 5 -2.65 2.46 -16.30
N ILE A 6 -2.81 3.11 -15.17
CA ILE A 6 -1.85 3.02 -14.08
C ILE A 6 -2.50 2.24 -12.96
N ARG A 7 -1.81 1.21 -12.50
CA ARG A 7 -2.24 0.43 -11.34
C ARG A 7 -1.26 0.66 -10.21
N VAL A 8 -1.76 1.16 -9.11
CA VAL A 8 -0.97 1.43 -7.92
C VAL A 8 -1.33 0.41 -6.87
N ARG A 9 -0.33 -0.30 -6.37
CA ARG A 9 -0.48 -1.21 -5.24
C ARG A 9 0.20 -0.61 -4.04
N LEU A 10 -0.53 -0.55 -2.95
CA LEU A 10 -0.01 -0.10 -1.67
C LEU A 10 0.03 -1.27 -0.72
N ARG A 11 1.13 -1.42 -0.01
CA ARG A 11 1.30 -2.46 1.01
C ARG A 11 1.90 -1.85 2.26
N GLY A 12 1.44 -2.31 3.40
CA GLY A 12 2.02 -1.91 4.66
C GLY A 12 1.45 -2.72 5.82
N TYR A 13 2.15 -2.69 6.93
CA TYR A 13 1.72 -3.37 8.14
C TYR A 13 0.73 -2.55 8.95
N ASP A 14 0.76 -1.24 8.80
CA ASP A 14 -0.14 -0.34 9.51
C ASP A 14 -1.26 0.09 8.57
N ILE A 15 -2.48 -0.31 8.91
CA ILE A 15 -3.65 -0.02 8.08
C ILE A 15 -3.89 1.49 7.96
N GLU A 16 -3.64 2.24 9.00
CA GLU A 16 -3.85 3.70 8.97
C GLU A 16 -2.91 4.37 8.00
N LEU A 17 -1.65 3.98 7.99
CA LEU A 17 -0.66 4.52 7.05
C LEU A 17 -0.99 4.16 5.61
N VAL A 18 -1.43 2.94 5.37
CA VAL A 18 -1.81 2.49 4.03
C VAL A 18 -3.03 3.28 3.53
N ASP A 19 -4.03 3.47 4.38
CA ASP A 19 -5.23 4.22 4.01
C ASP A 19 -4.93 5.71 3.80
N GLN A 20 -4.05 6.31 4.60
CA GLN A 20 -3.61 7.68 4.39
C GLN A 20 -2.85 7.84 3.07
N ALA A 21 -1.97 6.91 2.76
CA ALA A 21 -1.26 6.90 1.49
C ALA A 21 -2.23 6.80 0.31
N ALA A 22 -3.22 5.93 0.41
CA ALA A 22 -4.25 5.80 -0.62
C ALA A 22 -5.02 7.11 -0.82
N LYS A 23 -5.43 7.77 0.26
CA LYS A 23 -6.12 9.05 0.20
C LYS A 23 -5.25 10.13 -0.44
N SER A 24 -3.97 10.17 -0.10
CA SER A 24 -3.04 11.15 -0.67
C SER A 24 -2.88 10.97 -2.17
N ILE A 25 -2.76 9.74 -2.62
CA ILE A 25 -2.64 9.43 -4.05
C ILE A 25 -3.94 9.81 -4.79
N VAL A 26 -5.08 9.44 -4.23
CA VAL A 26 -6.37 9.77 -4.83
C VAL A 26 -6.55 11.28 -4.95
N ALA A 27 -6.22 12.02 -3.90
CA ALA A 27 -6.33 13.48 -3.91
C ALA A 27 -5.44 14.11 -4.97
N ALA A 28 -4.19 13.67 -5.06
CA ALA A 28 -3.24 14.19 -6.05
C ALA A 28 -3.68 13.90 -7.48
N VAL A 29 -4.16 12.69 -7.72
CA VAL A 29 -4.59 12.27 -9.06
C VAL A 29 -5.88 12.97 -9.47
N LYS A 30 -6.81 13.17 -8.55
CA LYS A 30 -8.03 13.93 -8.84
C LYS A 30 -7.75 15.35 -9.28
N LYS A 31 -6.71 15.97 -8.74
CA LYS A 31 -6.32 17.33 -9.16
C LYS A 31 -5.90 17.40 -10.61
N THR A 32 -5.43 16.30 -11.18
CA THR A 32 -5.04 16.24 -12.59
C THR A 32 -6.22 16.00 -13.52
N GLY A 33 -7.37 15.64 -12.97
CA GLY A 33 -8.56 15.32 -13.76
C GLY A 33 -8.64 13.86 -14.23
N ALA A 34 -7.76 13.01 -13.77
CA ALA A 34 -7.77 11.59 -14.11
C ALA A 34 -8.94 10.87 -13.46
N LYS A 35 -9.42 9.82 -14.14
CA LYS A 35 -10.46 8.96 -13.58
C LYS A 35 -9.81 7.92 -12.65
N ILE A 36 -10.44 7.70 -11.53
CA ILE A 36 -9.97 6.78 -10.52
C ILE A 36 -11.03 5.75 -10.21
N SER A 37 -10.66 4.48 -10.28
CA SER A 37 -11.41 3.43 -9.63
C SER A 37 -10.87 3.34 -8.21
N GLY A 38 -11.67 3.74 -7.24
CA GLY A 38 -11.28 4.04 -5.86
C GLY A 38 -10.43 2.99 -5.18
N PRO A 39 -9.92 3.25 -4.00
CA PRO A 39 -9.09 2.24 -3.34
C PRO A 39 -9.87 0.95 -3.12
N ILE A 40 -9.36 -0.14 -3.69
CA ILE A 40 -9.96 -1.45 -3.55
C ILE A 40 -9.17 -2.22 -2.51
N PRO A 41 -9.77 -2.61 -1.38
CA PRO A 41 -9.06 -3.43 -0.41
C PRO A 41 -8.81 -4.82 -0.99
N LEU A 42 -7.57 -5.26 -0.92
CA LEU A 42 -7.20 -6.62 -1.27
C LEU A 42 -7.16 -7.46 0.01
N PRO A 43 -7.23 -8.81 -0.13
CA PRO A 43 -7.16 -9.66 1.05
C PRO A 43 -5.92 -9.39 1.88
N THR A 44 -6.10 -9.28 3.19
CA THR A 44 -5.01 -9.10 4.13
C THR A 44 -4.27 -10.40 4.32
N LYS A 45 -2.95 -10.34 4.16
CA LYS A 45 -2.10 -11.49 4.39
C LYS A 45 -1.62 -11.47 5.83
N ILE A 46 -1.79 -12.59 6.52
CA ILE A 46 -1.38 -12.73 7.91
C ILE A 46 -0.16 -13.64 7.96
N ASN A 47 0.93 -13.13 8.49
CA ASN A 47 2.13 -13.91 8.76
C ASN A 47 2.26 -14.06 10.27
N ARG A 48 2.44 -15.30 10.72
CA ARG A 48 2.67 -15.60 12.12
C ARG A 48 4.12 -16.00 12.31
N VAL A 49 4.78 -15.29 13.20
CA VAL A 49 6.18 -15.56 13.52
C VAL A 49 6.25 -15.92 15.00
N THR A 50 6.89 -17.03 15.29
CA THR A 50 7.18 -17.45 16.67
C THR A 50 8.61 -17.07 17.00
N VAL A 51 8.79 -16.30 18.05
CA VAL A 51 10.10 -15.86 18.49
C VAL A 51 10.39 -16.46 19.86
N LEU A 52 11.58 -17.07 19.98
CA LEU A 52 12.10 -17.54 21.24
C LEU A 52 12.94 -16.43 21.87
N ARG A 53 12.54 -15.97 23.04
CA ARG A 53 13.19 -14.83 23.68
C ARG A 53 14.38 -15.17 24.52
N SER A 54 14.48 -16.39 25.01
CA SER A 54 15.52 -16.74 25.93
C SER A 54 16.04 -18.12 25.67
N VAL A 55 17.36 -18.24 25.79
CA VAL A 55 18.04 -19.50 25.64
C VAL A 55 17.75 -20.45 26.81
N HIS A 56 17.53 -19.91 27.96
CA HIS A 56 17.28 -20.72 29.14
C HIS A 56 15.86 -21.20 29.31
N VAL A 57 15.31 -21.18 28.34
CA VAL A 57 13.98 -21.40 28.07
C VAL A 57 13.10 -21.92 29.07
N ASN A 58 12.47 -21.05 29.44
CA ASN A 58 11.15 -21.26 29.86
C ASN A 58 10.27 -21.32 28.63
N ILE A 59 9.42 -22.30 28.52
CA ILE A 59 8.45 -22.43 27.43
C ILE A 59 7.58 -21.18 27.33
N LYS A 60 7.43 -20.47 28.40
CA LYS A 60 6.71 -19.20 28.45
C LYS A 60 7.38 -18.05 27.72
N SER A 61 8.63 -18.19 27.28
CA SER A 61 9.32 -17.15 26.53
C SER A 61 9.05 -17.21 25.04
N ARG A 62 8.20 -18.09 24.58
CA ARG A 62 7.74 -18.09 23.20
C ARG A 62 6.69 -17.01 23.04
N GLU A 63 6.95 -16.11 22.11
CA GLU A 63 5.94 -15.16 21.67
C GLU A 63 5.62 -15.38 20.22
N GLN A 64 4.33 -15.37 19.92
CA GLN A 64 3.85 -15.38 18.55
C GLN A 64 3.49 -13.95 18.17
N PHE A 65 4.10 -13.47 17.10
CA PHE A 65 3.73 -12.20 16.54
C PHE A 65 2.94 -12.44 15.26
N GLU A 66 1.83 -11.75 15.15
CA GLU A 66 1.10 -11.70 13.89
C GLU A 66 1.44 -10.42 13.17
N MET A 67 1.97 -10.56 11.96
CA MET A 67 2.14 -9.43 11.06
C MET A 67 1.07 -9.49 10.00
N ARG A 68 0.28 -8.42 9.92
CA ARG A 68 -0.77 -8.32 8.91
C ARG A 68 -0.33 -7.35 7.84
N THR A 69 -0.26 -7.84 6.61
CA THR A 69 0.05 -7.00 5.47
C THR A 69 -1.26 -6.55 4.84
N HIS A 70 -1.52 -5.26 4.94
CA HIS A 70 -2.69 -4.63 4.32
C HIS A 70 -2.33 -4.17 2.92
N LYS A 71 -3.22 -4.45 1.98
CA LYS A 71 -3.01 -4.10 0.58
C LYS A 71 -4.17 -3.29 0.07
N ARG A 72 -3.86 -2.30 -0.76
CA ARG A 72 -4.86 -1.50 -1.47
C ARG A 72 -4.47 -1.39 -2.93
N LEU A 73 -5.47 -1.39 -3.78
CA LEU A 73 -5.28 -1.28 -5.22
C LEU A 73 -6.03 -0.04 -5.72
N ILE A 74 -5.34 0.76 -6.50
CA ILE A 74 -5.94 1.94 -7.12
C ILE A 74 -5.70 1.83 -8.63
N ASP A 75 -6.77 1.83 -9.40
CA ASP A 75 -6.69 1.89 -10.86
C ASP A 75 -6.97 3.31 -11.31
N ILE A 76 -6.11 3.81 -12.17
CA ILE A 76 -6.15 5.19 -12.63
C ILE A 76 -6.13 5.20 -14.16
N GLU A 77 -7.03 5.96 -14.76
CA GLU A 77 -6.94 6.32 -16.17
C GLU A 77 -6.21 7.66 -16.24
N PRO A 78 -4.92 7.66 -16.59
CA PRO A 78 -4.11 8.87 -16.48
C PRO A 78 -4.43 9.86 -17.57
N VAL A 79 -4.26 11.14 -17.23
CA VAL A 79 -4.19 12.22 -18.18
C VAL A 79 -2.79 12.81 -18.12
N GLU A 80 -2.52 13.81 -18.92
CA GLU A 80 -1.22 14.47 -18.93
C GLU A 80 -0.90 15.02 -17.53
N GLY A 81 0.29 14.73 -17.05
CA GLY A 81 0.77 15.18 -15.75
C GLY A 81 0.39 14.31 -14.56
N THR A 82 -0.43 13.29 -14.75
CA THR A 82 -0.86 12.42 -13.64
C THR A 82 0.32 11.69 -12.99
N LEU A 83 1.18 11.08 -13.81
CA LEU A 83 2.32 10.34 -13.30
C LEU A 83 3.30 11.25 -12.54
N GLU A 84 3.53 12.44 -13.06
CA GLU A 84 4.41 13.42 -12.41
C GLU A 84 3.86 13.83 -11.06
N SER A 85 2.56 14.06 -10.97
CA SER A 85 1.91 14.41 -9.70
C SER A 85 2.06 13.30 -8.67
N MET A 86 1.97 12.04 -9.11
CA MET A 86 2.17 10.90 -8.22
C MET A 86 3.62 10.80 -7.74
N MET A 87 4.58 11.05 -8.62
CA MET A 87 6.00 10.96 -8.28
C MET A 87 6.45 12.03 -7.28
N LYS A 88 5.72 13.14 -7.21
CA LYS A 88 6.02 14.22 -6.27
C LYS A 88 5.49 13.98 -4.87
N LEU A 89 4.67 12.96 -4.69
CA LEU A 89 4.09 12.68 -3.39
C LEU A 89 5.12 12.09 -2.44
N GLU A 90 5.14 12.62 -1.24
CA GLU A 90 5.87 12.01 -0.15
C GLU A 90 4.90 11.14 0.65
N LEU A 91 5.16 9.86 0.64
CA LEU A 91 4.35 8.92 1.38
C LEU A 91 5.06 8.52 2.67
N ALA A 92 4.28 8.10 3.65
CA ALA A 92 4.81 7.70 4.93
C ALA A 92 5.78 6.53 4.80
N ALA A 93 6.83 6.54 5.59
CA ALA A 93 7.71 5.38 5.71
C ALA A 93 6.87 4.19 6.21
N GLY A 94 7.17 3.01 5.73
CA GLY A 94 6.42 1.82 6.09
C GLY A 94 5.30 1.45 5.13
N VAL A 95 5.11 2.24 4.07
CA VAL A 95 4.19 1.91 2.99
C VAL A 95 4.99 1.67 1.72
N ASP A 96 4.86 0.48 1.15
CA ASP A 96 5.45 0.15 -0.14
C ASP A 96 4.47 0.52 -1.24
N VAL A 97 4.98 1.19 -2.25
CA VAL A 97 4.19 1.61 -3.41
C VAL A 97 4.76 0.95 -4.65
N ASP A 98 3.92 0.23 -5.38
CA ASP A 98 4.27 -0.38 -6.64
C ASP A 98 3.36 0.19 -7.73
N ILE A 99 3.96 0.77 -8.75
CA ILE A 99 3.23 1.43 -9.84
C ILE A 99 3.51 0.68 -11.13
N LYS A 100 2.45 0.22 -11.76
CA LYS A 100 2.52 -0.42 -13.07
C LYS A 100 1.70 0.35 -14.09
N GLN A 101 2.24 0.49 -15.27
CA GLN A 101 1.54 1.04 -16.42
C GLN A 101 1.15 -0.09 -17.37
N TYR A 102 -0.04 0.01 -17.90
CA TYR A 102 -0.56 -0.94 -18.88
C TYR A 102 -0.82 -0.28 -20.21
#